data_6f552ea039353faead373df2c20c1775
#
_entry.id   6f552ea039353faead373df2c20c1775
#
_cell.length_a   1.000
_cell.length_b   1.000
_cell.length_c   1.000
_cell.angle_alpha   90.00
_cell.angle_beta   90.00
_cell.angle_gamma   90.00
#
_symmetry.space_group_name_H-M   'P 1'
#
loop_
_entity.id
_entity.type
_entity.pdbx_description
1 polymer ?
#
loop_
_entity_poly.entity_id
_entity_poly.type
_entity_poly.pdbx_seq_one_letter_code
_entity_poly.pdbx_strand_id
1 'polypeptide(L)'
;MADPTRYLEKHVLICAGESCGPQGGAAVREALKAELRKRGIRGRIRDGQITCTGLCRQGVNGVIWPEGTWLSGLTVADVPRLVDYLEGKGPRLSDLEARAAEKIAARKAEGR
;
A
#
# COMPACT_ATOMS: atom_id res chain seq x y z
N MET A 1 20.17 5.88 -16.99
CA MET A 1 19.68 4.80 -17.84
C MET A 1 18.79 3.86 -17.02
N ALA A 2 17.64 3.46 -17.57
CA ALA A 2 16.73 2.59 -16.85
C ALA A 2 17.32 1.18 -16.70
N ASP A 3 17.09 0.56 -15.54
CA ASP A 3 17.48 -0.83 -15.29
C ASP A 3 16.67 -1.72 -16.24
N PRO A 4 17.32 -2.54 -17.08
CA PRO A 4 16.62 -3.39 -18.03
C PRO A 4 15.78 -4.50 -17.37
N THR A 5 15.98 -4.75 -16.08
CA THR A 5 15.16 -5.72 -15.33
C THR A 5 13.94 -5.10 -14.68
N ARG A 6 13.81 -3.78 -14.73
CA ARG A 6 12.69 -3.08 -14.11
C ARG A 6 11.43 -3.24 -14.95
N TYR A 7 10.53 -4.06 -14.46
CA TYR A 7 9.28 -4.37 -15.15
C TYR A 7 8.18 -3.35 -14.85
N LEU A 8 7.99 -3.01 -13.57
CA LEU A 8 6.91 -2.14 -13.12
C LEU A 8 7.45 -0.79 -12.65
N GLU A 9 6.67 0.26 -12.88
CA GLU A 9 6.99 1.58 -12.33
C GLU A 9 6.72 1.62 -10.84
N LYS A 10 5.62 1.00 -10.40
CA LYS A 10 5.21 0.92 -9.01
C LYS A 10 4.62 -0.46 -8.70
N HIS A 11 4.83 -0.90 -7.48
CA HIS A 11 4.22 -2.13 -6.97
C HIS A 11 3.67 -1.84 -5.58
N VAL A 12 2.36 -1.95 -5.42
CA VAL A 12 1.68 -1.65 -4.15
C VAL A 12 1.30 -2.96 -3.50
N LEU A 13 1.91 -3.25 -2.35
CA LEU A 13 1.66 -4.49 -1.61
C LEU A 13 0.75 -4.20 -0.42
N ILE A 14 -0.37 -4.90 -0.35
CA ILE A 14 -1.34 -4.76 0.72
C ILE A 14 -1.24 -5.96 1.65
N CYS A 15 -1.18 -5.69 2.95
CA CYS A 15 -1.10 -6.75 3.95
C CYS A 15 -2.40 -7.54 4.00
N ALA A 16 -2.32 -8.84 3.78
CA ALA A 16 -3.47 -9.75 3.80
C ALA A 16 -3.25 -10.92 4.76
N GLY A 17 -2.45 -10.72 5.81
CA GLY A 17 -2.20 -11.71 6.84
C GLY A 17 -3.40 -11.90 7.77
N GLU A 18 -3.25 -12.71 8.79
CA GLU A 18 -4.33 -13.07 9.71
C GLU A 18 -5.02 -11.86 10.34
N SER A 19 -4.28 -10.83 10.68
CA SER A 19 -4.85 -9.63 11.29
C SER A 19 -5.41 -8.66 10.26
N CYS A 20 -4.66 -8.38 9.19
CA CYS A 20 -5.06 -7.38 8.20
C CYS A 20 -6.11 -7.88 7.23
N GLY A 21 -6.10 -9.17 6.90
CA GLY A 21 -7.10 -9.77 6.03
C GLY A 21 -8.52 -9.58 6.58
N PRO A 22 -8.81 -10.05 7.83
CA PRO A 22 -10.12 -9.83 8.44
C PRO A 22 -10.46 -8.36 8.65
N GLN A 23 -9.48 -7.47 8.76
CA GLN A 23 -9.70 -6.03 8.91
C GLN A 23 -9.96 -5.32 7.59
N GLY A 24 -10.07 -6.06 6.49
CA GLY A 24 -10.41 -5.51 5.20
C GLY A 24 -9.28 -5.46 4.18
N GLY A 25 -8.14 -6.11 4.47
CA GLY A 25 -7.01 -6.15 3.54
C GLY A 25 -7.37 -6.69 2.17
N ALA A 26 -8.14 -7.78 2.13
CA ALA A 26 -8.59 -8.37 0.88
C ALA A 26 -9.50 -7.42 0.11
N ALA A 27 -10.42 -6.72 0.80
CA ALA A 27 -11.33 -5.77 0.16
C ALA A 27 -10.58 -4.57 -0.41
N VAL A 28 -9.59 -4.05 0.32
CA VAL A 28 -8.75 -2.94 -0.15
C VAL A 28 -7.97 -3.37 -1.39
N ARG A 29 -7.39 -4.56 -1.37
CA ARG A 29 -6.63 -5.06 -2.51
C ARG A 29 -7.51 -5.24 -3.75
N GLU A 30 -8.70 -5.79 -3.58
CA GLU A 30 -9.63 -5.97 -4.70
C GLU A 30 -10.08 -4.61 -5.27
N ALA A 31 -10.35 -3.64 -4.40
CA ALA A 31 -10.71 -2.29 -4.84
C ALA A 31 -9.56 -1.63 -5.59
N LEU A 32 -8.32 -1.79 -5.12
CA LEU A 32 -7.14 -1.28 -5.79
C LEU A 32 -6.98 -1.89 -7.17
N LYS A 33 -7.10 -3.20 -7.27
CA LYS A 33 -7.01 -3.92 -8.54
C LYS A 33 -8.07 -3.42 -9.53
N ALA A 34 -9.31 -3.26 -9.07
CA ALA A 34 -10.40 -2.77 -9.92
C ALA A 34 -10.13 -1.35 -10.42
N GLU A 35 -9.62 -0.48 -9.54
CA GLU A 35 -9.32 0.91 -9.92
C GLU A 35 -8.19 0.98 -10.93
N LEU A 36 -7.14 0.18 -10.75
CA LEU A 36 -6.02 0.12 -11.69
C LEU A 36 -6.47 -0.37 -13.07
N ARG A 37 -7.35 -1.37 -13.10
CA ARG A 37 -7.92 -1.87 -14.36
C ARG A 37 -8.79 -0.82 -15.03
N LYS A 38 -9.63 -0.15 -14.26
CA LYS A 38 -10.52 0.90 -14.75
C LYS A 38 -9.74 2.02 -15.42
N ARG A 39 -8.59 2.39 -14.85
CA ARG A 39 -7.75 3.45 -15.39
C ARG A 39 -6.78 2.98 -16.48
N GLY A 40 -6.72 1.67 -16.74
CA GLY A 40 -5.86 1.11 -17.79
C GLY A 40 -4.37 1.18 -17.49
N ILE A 41 -3.98 1.24 -16.23
CA ILE A 41 -2.58 1.40 -15.82
C ILE A 41 -1.99 0.18 -15.12
N ARG A 42 -2.71 -0.92 -15.09
CA ARG A 42 -2.26 -2.12 -14.38
C ARG A 42 -1.00 -2.75 -14.99
N GLY A 43 -0.66 -2.39 -16.22
CA GLY A 43 0.60 -2.80 -16.85
C GLY A 43 1.83 -2.07 -16.30
N ARG A 44 1.64 -0.91 -15.68
CA ARG A 44 2.73 -0.08 -15.12
C ARG A 44 2.73 -0.11 -13.59
N ILE A 45 1.55 -0.21 -12.99
CA ILE A 45 1.36 -0.18 -11.55
C ILE A 45 0.57 -1.43 -11.18
N ARG A 46 1.13 -2.24 -10.29
CA ARG A 46 0.54 -3.53 -9.96
C ARG A 46 0.16 -3.61 -8.49
N ASP A 47 -0.99 -4.21 -8.23
CA ASP A 47 -1.40 -4.59 -6.89
C ASP A 47 -0.75 -5.92 -6.52
N GLY A 48 -0.56 -6.14 -5.24
CA GLY A 48 -0.06 -7.39 -4.71
C GLY A 48 -0.43 -7.53 -3.25
N GLN A 49 -0.14 -8.67 -2.67
CA GLN A 49 -0.37 -8.87 -1.25
C GLN A 49 0.87 -9.43 -0.58
N ILE A 50 1.03 -9.11 0.71
CA ILE A 50 2.05 -9.69 1.55
C ILE A 50 1.37 -10.31 2.75
N THR A 51 1.98 -11.35 3.31
CA THR A 51 1.37 -12.10 4.40
C THR A 51 1.33 -11.29 5.69
N CYS A 52 2.43 -10.62 6.02
CA CYS A 52 2.52 -9.81 7.23
C CYS A 52 3.67 -8.82 7.13
N THR A 53 3.41 -7.58 7.55
CA THR A 53 4.44 -6.53 7.59
C THR A 53 5.05 -6.36 8.98
N GLY A 54 4.47 -7.04 9.98
CA GLY A 54 4.83 -6.80 11.37
C GLY A 54 4.16 -5.57 11.98
N LEU A 55 3.31 -4.88 11.24
CA LEU A 55 2.61 -3.68 11.70
C LEU A 55 1.11 -3.92 11.86
N CYS A 56 0.73 -5.09 12.33
CA CYS A 56 -0.64 -5.59 12.24
C CYS A 56 -1.65 -5.03 13.24
N ARG A 57 -1.39 -3.89 13.87
CA ARG A 57 -2.35 -3.30 14.79
C ARG A 57 -3.18 -2.24 14.07
N GLN A 58 -4.50 -2.31 14.19
CA GLN A 58 -5.43 -1.27 13.74
C GLN A 58 -5.32 -0.89 12.26
N GLY A 59 -5.99 -1.63 11.45
CA GLY A 59 -6.20 -1.26 10.07
C GLY A 59 -5.26 -1.94 9.09
N VAL A 60 -5.49 -1.67 7.83
CA VAL A 60 -4.79 -2.29 6.72
C VAL A 60 -3.49 -1.55 6.45
N ASN A 61 -2.41 -2.29 6.35
CA ASN A 61 -1.10 -1.72 6.03
C ASN A 61 -0.76 -2.00 4.58
N GLY A 62 0.00 -1.09 3.98
CA GLY A 62 0.48 -1.25 2.63
C GLY A 62 1.83 -0.60 2.44
N VAL A 63 2.52 -0.97 1.37
CA VAL A 63 3.80 -0.36 1.02
C VAL A 63 3.86 -0.16 -0.49
N ILE A 64 4.41 0.99 -0.89
CA ILE A 64 4.58 1.34 -2.30
C ILE A 64 6.05 1.19 -2.65
N TRP A 65 6.35 0.31 -3.59
CA TRP A 65 7.71 0.13 -4.10
C TRP A 65 7.81 0.77 -5.50
N PRO A 66 8.99 1.26 -5.92
CA PRO A 66 10.30 1.04 -5.30
C PRO A 66 10.69 2.03 -4.19
N GLU A 67 9.90 3.07 -3.94
CA GLU A 67 10.28 4.08 -2.96
C GLU A 67 10.21 3.60 -1.50
N GLY A 68 9.46 2.53 -1.23
CA GLY A 68 9.34 2.01 0.13
C GLY A 68 8.49 2.89 1.05
N THR A 69 7.47 3.52 0.50
CA THR A 69 6.55 4.35 1.29
C THR A 69 5.51 3.48 1.99
N TRP A 70 5.49 3.52 3.31
CA TRP A 70 4.56 2.74 4.12
C TRP A 70 3.29 3.51 4.44
N LEU A 71 2.17 2.80 4.39
CA LEU A 71 0.84 3.36 4.66
C LEU A 71 0.14 2.48 5.70
N SER A 72 -0.70 3.08 6.54
CA SER A 72 -1.47 2.34 7.53
C SER A 72 -2.86 2.93 7.67
N GLY A 73 -3.82 2.08 8.00
CA GLY A 73 -5.21 2.49 8.13
C GLY A 73 -5.92 2.66 6.79
N LEU A 74 -5.45 1.94 5.76
CA LEU A 74 -6.09 1.97 4.45
C LEU A 74 -7.50 1.42 4.50
N THR A 75 -8.41 2.10 3.78
CA THR A 75 -9.78 1.65 3.60
C THR A 75 -10.09 1.63 2.10
N VAL A 76 -11.20 0.99 1.74
CA VAL A 76 -11.67 0.98 0.35
C VAL A 76 -11.89 2.42 -0.16
N ALA A 77 -12.37 3.30 0.71
CA ALA A 77 -12.60 4.71 0.34
C ALA A 77 -11.32 5.46 -0.01
N ASP A 78 -10.17 4.99 0.47
CA ASP A 78 -8.88 5.63 0.20
C ASP A 78 -8.30 5.25 -1.18
N VAL A 79 -8.82 4.21 -1.81
CA VAL A 79 -8.25 3.67 -3.05
C VAL A 79 -8.19 4.70 -4.19
N PRO A 80 -9.24 5.49 -4.47
CA PRO A 80 -9.14 6.48 -5.56
C PRO A 80 -8.00 7.48 -5.35
N ARG A 81 -7.84 8.01 -4.13
CA ARG A 81 -6.75 8.97 -3.86
C ARG A 81 -5.38 8.32 -3.86
N LEU A 82 -5.31 7.04 -3.46
CA LEU A 82 -4.07 6.28 -3.55
C LEU A 82 -3.63 6.15 -5.02
N VAL A 83 -4.55 5.81 -5.90
CA VAL A 83 -4.23 5.67 -7.32
C VAL A 83 -3.90 7.02 -7.95
N ASP A 84 -4.57 8.10 -7.54
CA ASP A 84 -4.23 9.46 -7.97
C ASP A 84 -2.77 9.78 -7.63
N TYR A 85 -2.36 9.47 -6.41
CA TYR A 85 -0.98 9.68 -6.00
C TYR A 85 0.00 8.82 -6.82
N LEU A 86 -0.36 7.56 -7.07
CA LEU A 86 0.49 6.66 -7.84
C LEU A 86 0.70 7.13 -9.29
N GLU A 87 -0.30 7.79 -9.85
CA GLU A 87 -0.20 8.37 -11.19
C GLU A 87 0.48 9.74 -11.22
N GLY A 88 0.83 10.28 -10.05
CA GLY A 88 1.42 11.61 -9.94
C GLY A 88 0.40 12.74 -10.06
N LYS A 89 -0.88 12.44 -9.91
CA LYS A 89 -1.96 13.42 -10.07
C LYS A 89 -2.52 13.94 -8.75
N GLY A 90 -2.24 13.27 -7.65
CA GLY A 90 -2.79 13.61 -6.36
C GLY A 90 -1.72 13.90 -5.32
N PRO A 91 -2.12 14.47 -4.16
CA PRO A 91 -1.19 14.75 -3.07
C PRO A 91 -0.75 13.47 -2.36
N ARG A 92 0.31 13.60 -1.58
CA ARG A 92 0.78 12.50 -0.74
C ARG A 92 -0.30 12.12 0.27
N LEU A 93 -0.27 10.85 0.67
CA LEU A 93 -1.21 10.30 1.65
C LEU A 93 -0.66 10.49 3.05
N SER A 94 -0.47 11.77 3.43
CA SER A 94 0.23 12.14 4.67
C SER A 94 -0.36 11.54 5.93
N ASP A 95 -1.68 11.43 6.00
CA ASP A 95 -2.37 10.83 7.14
C ASP A 95 -2.05 9.35 7.29
N LEU A 96 -2.04 8.62 6.17
CA LEU A 96 -1.74 7.19 6.16
C LEU A 96 -0.25 6.95 6.42
N GLU A 97 0.60 7.82 5.89
CA GLU A 97 2.04 7.74 6.13
C GLU A 97 2.36 8.03 7.60
N ALA A 98 1.70 9.01 8.21
CA ALA A 98 1.89 9.34 9.62
C ALA A 98 1.51 8.18 10.53
N ARG A 99 0.39 7.52 10.24
CA ARG A 99 -0.03 6.33 11.00
C ARG A 99 1.00 5.20 10.89
N ALA A 100 1.54 4.99 9.69
CA ALA A 100 2.59 4.00 9.49
C ALA A 100 3.85 4.36 10.27
N ALA A 101 4.25 5.63 10.24
CA ALA A 101 5.42 6.11 10.96
C ALA A 101 5.31 5.87 12.46
N GLU A 102 4.15 6.10 13.05
CA GLU A 102 3.88 5.83 14.46
C GLU A 102 4.04 4.36 14.80
N LYS A 103 3.50 3.49 13.97
CA LYS A 103 3.60 2.04 14.16
C LYS A 103 5.04 1.56 14.03
N ILE A 104 5.77 2.09 13.06
CA ILE A 104 7.17 1.73 12.83
C ILE A 104 8.02 2.16 14.03
N ALA A 105 7.80 3.38 14.52
CA ALA A 105 8.52 3.89 15.69
C ALA A 105 8.26 3.03 16.93
N ALA A 106 6.99 2.66 17.16
CA ALA A 106 6.62 1.79 18.28
C ALA A 106 7.29 0.42 18.18
N ARG A 107 7.33 -0.14 16.96
CA ARG A 107 7.95 -1.43 16.71
C ARG A 107 9.45 -1.40 16.99
N LYS A 108 10.12 -0.36 16.52
CA LYS A 108 11.56 -0.18 16.77
C LYS A 108 11.86 0.02 18.26
N ALA A 109 10.99 0.73 18.97
CA ALA A 109 11.14 0.92 20.42
C ALA A 109 10.98 -0.41 21.19
N GLU A 110 10.21 -1.35 20.66
CA GLU A 110 10.06 -2.68 21.25
C GLU A 110 11.25 -3.60 20.96
N GLY A 111 12.18 -3.17 20.13
CA GLY A 111 13.37 -3.93 19.79
C GLY A 111 13.13 -5.10 18.84
N ARG A 112 12.10 -5.03 18.06
CA ARG A 112 11.75 -6.11 17.13
C ARG A 112 12.25 -5.86 15.72
#